data_8fdcfea7616199fa4066df2b6827dc6e
#
_entry.id   8fdcfea7616199fa4066df2b6827dc6e
#
_cell.length_a   1.000
_cell.length_b   1.000
_cell.length_c   1.000
_cell.angle_alpha   90.00
_cell.angle_beta   90.00
_cell.angle_gamma   90.00
#
_symmetry.space_group_name_H-M   'P 1'
#
loop_
_entity.id
_entity.type
_entity.pdbx_description
1 polymer ?
#
loop_
_entity_poly.entity_id
_entity_poly.type
_entity_poly.pdbx_seq_one_letter_code
_entity_poly.pdbx_strand_id
1 'polypeptide(L)'
;MAKITVQNTEIAVVKYNEEDYISLTDMARSQMQEHIIFRWLSLKSTIEYLGEWEMLYNPDFNCTEFGTIKNAAGSNNFVLSVKTWLERTNAIGIRSKAGRYGGTYAHRDIAYHFGMWISPKFQLLLVKEYQRLKTDEQRLLGWSAKRELSKINYRIHTDAIKQNLIPAEVTPAQASTIYANEADVLNVAMFGVTARQWREAHPGLKG
;
A
#
# COMPACT_ATOMS: atom_id res chain seq x y z
N MET A 1 12.16 17.40 9.82
CA MET A 1 11.90 16.03 10.28
C MET A 1 10.40 15.89 10.47
N ALA A 2 9.75 15.02 9.71
CA ALA A 2 8.38 14.64 9.96
C ALA A 2 8.34 13.66 11.15
N LYS A 3 7.20 13.59 11.85
CA LYS A 3 6.98 12.61 12.92
C LYS A 3 5.67 11.89 12.66
N ILE A 4 5.67 10.61 12.90
CA ILE A 4 4.46 9.78 12.91
C ILE A 4 4.21 9.26 14.32
N THR A 5 2.97 9.20 14.74
CA THR A 5 2.61 8.68 16.07
C THR A 5 2.06 7.26 15.92
N VAL A 6 2.73 6.30 16.53
CA VAL A 6 2.31 4.89 16.57
C VAL A 6 2.19 4.46 18.03
N GLN A 7 1.01 4.05 18.46
CA GLN A 7 0.75 3.59 19.84
C GLN A 7 1.27 4.56 20.91
N ASN A 8 1.00 5.86 20.78
CA ASN A 8 1.46 6.93 21.67
C ASN A 8 2.99 7.19 21.66
N THR A 9 3.73 6.62 20.72
CA THR A 9 5.16 6.88 20.55
C THR A 9 5.40 7.71 19.30
N GLU A 10 6.12 8.81 19.43
CA GLU A 10 6.56 9.61 18.28
C GLU A 10 7.78 8.94 17.63
N ILE A 11 7.67 8.64 16.35
CA ILE A 11 8.71 8.04 15.53
C ILE A 11 9.14 9.06 14.48
N ALA A 12 10.42 9.40 14.46
CA ALA A 12 10.98 10.34 13.50
C ALA A 12 11.07 9.71 12.10
N VAL A 13 10.71 10.51 11.10
CA VAL A 13 10.85 10.18 9.68
C VAL A 13 11.71 11.25 9.01
N VAL A 14 12.70 10.84 8.26
CA VAL A 14 13.59 11.70 7.49
C VAL A 14 13.57 11.28 6.03
N LYS A 15 13.75 12.23 5.11
CA LYS A 15 13.85 11.95 3.69
C LYS A 15 15.31 11.90 3.25
N TYR A 16 15.64 10.87 2.46
CA TYR A 16 16.90 10.78 1.73
C TYR A 16 16.57 10.37 0.29
N ASN A 17 17.04 11.17 -0.69
CA ASN A 17 16.78 10.93 -2.12
C ASN A 17 15.29 10.64 -2.43
N GLU A 18 14.38 11.50 -1.91
CA GLU A 18 12.92 11.39 -2.05
C GLU A 18 12.28 10.18 -1.33
N GLU A 19 13.06 9.27 -0.72
CA GLU A 19 12.58 8.10 0.01
C GLU A 19 12.50 8.37 1.52
N ASP A 20 11.50 7.78 2.16
CA ASP A 20 11.27 7.92 3.60
C ASP A 20 12.09 6.89 4.39
N TYR A 21 12.88 7.40 5.35
CA TYR A 21 13.64 6.61 6.32
C TYR A 21 13.06 6.81 7.72
N ILE A 22 12.71 5.72 8.36
CA ILE A 22 12.01 5.69 9.65
C ILE A 22 13.03 5.35 10.76
N SER A 23 12.92 6.01 11.90
CA SER A 23 13.82 5.80 13.05
C SER A 23 13.56 4.44 13.71
N LEU A 24 14.46 3.48 13.49
CA LEU A 24 14.46 2.20 14.21
C LEU A 24 14.76 2.41 15.71
N THR A 25 15.54 3.44 16.05
CA THR A 25 15.86 3.79 17.44
C THR A 25 14.59 4.20 18.21
N ASP A 26 13.71 4.99 17.61
CA ASP A 26 12.46 5.38 18.27
C ASP A 26 11.50 4.19 18.38
N MET A 27 11.46 3.34 17.34
CA MET A 27 10.69 2.08 17.38
C MET A 27 11.19 1.15 18.48
N ALA A 28 12.51 1.02 18.65
CA ALA A 28 13.13 0.22 19.71
C ALA A 28 12.82 0.76 21.12
N ARG A 29 12.86 2.08 21.31
CA ARG A 29 12.52 2.74 22.59
C ARG A 29 11.07 2.49 22.99
N SER A 30 10.16 2.41 22.04
CA SER A 30 8.75 2.10 22.33
C SER A 30 8.56 0.74 23.01
N GLN A 31 9.54 -0.16 22.85
CA GLN A 31 9.56 -1.51 23.45
C GLN A 31 10.49 -1.64 24.67
N MET A 32 11.04 -0.51 25.17
CA MET A 32 11.98 -0.46 26.31
C MET A 32 13.22 -1.35 26.14
N GLN A 33 13.71 -1.56 24.91
CA GLN A 33 14.83 -2.45 24.60
C GLN A 33 15.92 -1.74 23.78
N GLU A 34 16.93 -1.19 24.44
CA GLU A 34 18.02 -0.45 23.77
C GLU A 34 18.86 -1.31 22.81
N HIS A 35 18.99 -2.60 23.08
CA HIS A 35 19.84 -3.52 22.29
C HIS A 35 19.06 -4.31 21.22
N ILE A 36 17.80 -4.01 21.01
CA ILE A 36 16.93 -4.82 20.13
C ILE A 36 17.38 -4.77 18.65
N ILE A 37 17.96 -3.65 18.21
CA ILE A 37 18.48 -3.51 16.83
C ILE A 37 19.66 -4.46 16.60
N PHE A 38 20.57 -4.61 17.56
CA PHE A 38 21.68 -5.56 17.46
C PHE A 38 21.19 -7.01 17.41
N ARG A 39 20.21 -7.36 18.24
CA ARG A 39 19.62 -8.70 18.21
C ARG A 39 18.96 -9.00 16.87
N TRP A 40 18.23 -8.03 16.31
CA TRP A 40 17.60 -8.14 15.01
C TRP A 40 18.63 -8.32 13.90
N LEU A 41 19.73 -7.54 13.90
CA LEU A 41 20.84 -7.67 12.95
C LEU A 41 21.65 -8.97 13.12
N SER A 42 21.54 -9.65 14.25
CA SER A 42 22.24 -10.94 14.47
C SER A 42 21.45 -12.12 13.88
N LEU A 43 20.21 -11.92 13.45
CA LEU A 43 19.40 -12.97 12.85
C LEU A 43 19.77 -13.19 11.39
N LYS A 44 19.96 -14.46 11.01
CA LYS A 44 20.24 -14.85 9.62
C LYS A 44 19.14 -14.37 8.66
N SER A 45 17.88 -14.54 9.05
CA SER A 45 16.72 -14.08 8.27
C SER A 45 16.71 -12.57 8.03
N THR A 46 17.17 -11.78 9.01
CA THR A 46 17.32 -10.34 8.85
C THR A 46 18.41 -9.99 7.84
N ILE A 47 19.58 -10.64 7.96
CA ILE A 47 20.69 -10.41 7.02
C ILE A 47 20.29 -10.79 5.59
N GLU A 48 19.59 -11.90 5.42
CA GLU A 48 19.05 -12.30 4.11
C GLU A 48 18.08 -11.27 3.56
N TYR A 49 17.12 -10.81 4.36
CA TYR A 49 16.18 -9.78 3.93
C TYR A 49 16.87 -8.47 3.54
N LEU A 50 17.81 -8.00 4.35
CA LEU A 50 18.58 -6.78 4.05
C LEU A 50 19.40 -6.94 2.77
N GLY A 51 20.02 -8.09 2.56
CA GLY A 51 20.78 -8.35 1.35
C GLY A 51 19.94 -8.38 0.10
N GLU A 52 18.76 -9.02 0.12
CA GLU A 52 17.82 -9.03 -1.00
C GLU A 52 17.33 -7.61 -1.31
N TRP A 53 17.02 -6.81 -0.28
CA TRP A 53 16.62 -5.42 -0.46
C TRP A 53 17.75 -4.59 -1.11
N GLU A 54 18.99 -4.71 -0.61
CA GLU A 54 20.14 -3.99 -1.16
C GLU A 54 20.42 -4.41 -2.62
N MET A 55 20.36 -5.68 -2.94
CA MET A 55 20.56 -6.17 -4.32
C MET A 55 19.52 -5.63 -5.30
N LEU A 56 18.29 -5.34 -4.82
CA LEU A 56 17.23 -4.76 -5.65
C LEU A 56 17.42 -3.26 -5.90
N TYR A 57 17.94 -2.52 -4.91
CA TYR A 57 17.88 -1.05 -4.93
C TYR A 57 19.26 -0.36 -4.89
N ASN A 58 20.34 -1.12 -4.67
CA ASN A 58 21.68 -0.58 -4.52
C ASN A 58 22.67 -1.23 -5.52
N PRO A 59 22.97 -0.58 -6.64
CA PRO A 59 23.90 -1.12 -7.64
C PRO A 59 25.35 -1.23 -7.12
N ASP A 60 25.70 -0.46 -6.08
CA ASP A 60 27.06 -0.45 -5.48
C ASP A 60 27.16 -1.40 -4.27
N PHE A 61 26.19 -2.27 -4.06
CA PHE A 61 26.19 -3.22 -2.96
C PHE A 61 27.29 -4.26 -3.08
N ASN A 62 28.05 -4.45 -2.00
CA ASN A 62 29.15 -5.42 -1.98
C ASN A 62 28.63 -6.83 -1.68
N CYS A 63 28.24 -7.56 -2.71
CA CYS A 63 27.69 -8.93 -2.60
C CYS A 63 28.71 -9.93 -2.01
N THR A 64 30.03 -9.72 -2.19
CA THR A 64 31.08 -10.61 -1.65
C THR A 64 31.12 -10.51 -0.13
N GLU A 65 31.16 -9.29 0.40
CA GLU A 65 31.15 -9.07 1.84
C GLU A 65 29.80 -9.49 2.46
N PHE A 66 28.70 -9.24 1.75
CA PHE A 66 27.39 -9.75 2.16
C PHE A 66 27.40 -11.27 2.30
N GLY A 67 27.94 -12.01 1.33
CA GLY A 67 28.05 -13.47 1.38
C GLY A 67 28.82 -13.96 2.62
N THR A 68 29.91 -13.27 2.96
CA THR A 68 30.72 -13.57 4.16
C THR A 68 29.90 -13.35 5.44
N ILE A 69 29.20 -12.22 5.54
CA ILE A 69 28.36 -11.89 6.70
C ILE A 69 27.19 -12.88 6.82
N LYS A 70 26.50 -13.20 5.72
CA LYS A 70 25.38 -14.14 5.66
C LYS A 70 25.78 -15.54 6.13
N ASN A 71 26.97 -16.01 5.75
CA ASN A 71 27.47 -17.31 6.16
C ASN A 71 27.82 -17.38 7.66
N ALA A 72 28.27 -16.26 8.24
CA ALA A 72 28.55 -16.16 9.66
C ALA A 72 27.27 -15.93 10.52
N ALA A 73 26.23 -15.38 9.92
CA ALA A 73 24.99 -15.03 10.62
C ALA A 73 24.28 -16.26 11.19
N GLY A 74 23.77 -16.10 12.42
CA GLY A 74 23.10 -17.18 13.17
C GLY A 74 24.04 -18.07 13.98
N SER A 75 25.39 -17.90 13.91
CA SER A 75 26.31 -18.57 14.83
C SER A 75 26.26 -17.91 16.21
N ASN A 76 26.60 -18.69 17.27
CA ASN A 76 26.50 -18.24 18.66
C ASN A 76 27.34 -16.99 19.00
N ASN A 77 28.42 -16.76 18.26
CA ASN A 77 29.33 -15.64 18.47
C ASN A 77 29.14 -14.53 17.43
N PHE A 78 28.14 -14.62 16.58
CA PHE A 78 27.90 -13.62 15.54
C PHE A 78 27.32 -12.35 16.15
N VAL A 79 28.03 -11.25 15.98
CA VAL A 79 27.57 -9.91 16.34
C VAL A 79 27.83 -8.96 15.18
N LEU A 80 26.82 -8.28 14.73
CA LEU A 80 26.93 -7.30 13.65
C LEU A 80 26.42 -5.94 14.12
N SER A 81 27.27 -4.93 14.04
CA SER A 81 26.85 -3.55 14.27
C SER A 81 26.32 -2.92 12.97
N VAL A 82 25.42 -1.95 13.11
CA VAL A 82 24.96 -1.14 11.97
C VAL A 82 26.16 -0.52 11.23
N LYS A 83 27.14 0.01 11.96
CA LYS A 83 28.36 0.59 11.38
C LYS A 83 29.11 -0.42 10.53
N THR A 84 29.38 -1.60 11.06
CA THR A 84 30.09 -2.67 10.34
C THR A 84 29.32 -3.12 9.10
N TRP A 85 28.00 -3.22 9.18
CA TRP A 85 27.15 -3.52 8.01
C TRP A 85 27.35 -2.49 6.90
N LEU A 86 27.21 -1.20 7.23
CA LEU A 86 27.35 -0.11 6.26
C LEU A 86 28.73 -0.05 5.62
N GLU A 87 29.80 -0.15 6.43
CA GLU A 87 31.18 -0.02 5.95
C GLU A 87 31.64 -1.20 5.08
N ARG A 88 31.18 -2.41 5.39
CA ARG A 88 31.60 -3.60 4.62
C ARG A 88 30.80 -3.81 3.37
N THR A 89 29.50 -3.52 3.39
CA THR A 89 28.61 -3.87 2.30
C THR A 89 28.21 -2.69 1.40
N ASN A 90 28.63 -1.46 1.72
CA ASN A 90 28.16 -0.24 1.07
C ASN A 90 26.63 -0.10 1.08
N ALA A 91 25.97 -0.61 2.12
CA ALA A 91 24.51 -0.62 2.22
C ALA A 91 23.95 0.79 2.31
N ILE A 92 22.79 1.01 1.66
CA ILE A 92 22.07 2.29 1.67
C ILE A 92 20.73 2.20 2.41
N GLY A 93 20.14 1.03 2.55
CA GLY A 93 18.82 0.83 3.15
C GLY A 93 18.74 1.14 4.63
N ILE A 94 19.88 1.14 5.35
CA ILE A 94 20.01 1.58 6.73
C ILE A 94 20.98 2.77 6.77
N ARG A 95 20.75 3.71 7.67
CA ARG A 95 21.62 4.86 7.90
C ARG A 95 21.81 5.08 9.40
N SER A 96 23.02 5.38 9.80
CA SER A 96 23.36 5.69 11.19
C SER A 96 23.83 7.13 11.30
N LYS A 97 23.28 7.86 12.26
CA LYS A 97 23.69 9.23 12.58
C LYS A 97 24.18 9.27 14.02
N ALA A 98 25.39 9.74 14.22
CA ALA A 98 25.95 9.94 15.56
C ALA A 98 25.45 11.25 16.20
N GLY A 99 25.59 11.36 17.55
CA GLY A 99 25.32 12.57 18.32
C GLY A 99 24.04 12.50 19.17
N ARG A 100 23.78 13.58 19.93
CA ARG A 100 22.66 13.66 20.89
C ARG A 100 21.28 13.39 20.28
N TYR A 101 21.11 13.74 19.03
CA TYR A 101 19.88 13.50 18.24
C TYR A 101 20.14 12.46 17.14
N GLY A 102 21.14 11.61 17.35
CA GLY A 102 21.49 10.53 16.46
C GLY A 102 20.52 9.36 16.59
N GLY A 103 20.71 8.39 15.71
CA GLY A 103 19.91 7.16 15.72
C GLY A 103 20.17 6.34 14.48
N THR A 104 19.55 5.18 14.45
CA THR A 104 19.50 4.30 13.28
C THR A 104 18.19 4.52 12.56
N TYR A 105 18.29 4.84 11.30
CA TYR A 105 17.15 5.04 10.39
C TYR A 105 17.20 3.97 9.30
N ALA A 106 16.06 3.48 8.88
CA ALA A 106 15.99 2.51 7.79
C ALA A 106 14.93 2.94 6.77
N HIS A 107 15.17 2.56 5.50
CA HIS A 107 14.14 2.67 4.47
C HIS A 107 12.82 2.07 4.95
N ARG A 108 11.69 2.63 4.53
CA ARG A 108 10.36 2.23 5.01
C ARG A 108 10.13 0.71 4.97
N ASP A 109 10.57 0.03 3.92
CA ASP A 109 10.39 -1.44 3.80
C ASP A 109 11.15 -2.19 4.90
N ILE A 110 12.39 -1.78 5.15
CA ILE A 110 13.24 -2.34 6.20
C ILE A 110 12.69 -2.02 7.59
N ALA A 111 12.15 -0.81 7.78
CA ALA A 111 11.52 -0.41 9.02
C ALA A 111 10.24 -1.21 9.29
N TYR A 112 9.45 -1.52 8.27
CA TYR A 112 8.30 -2.42 8.41
C TYR A 112 8.71 -3.84 8.78
N HIS A 113 9.76 -4.39 8.15
CA HIS A 113 10.32 -5.69 8.54
C HIS A 113 10.76 -5.70 10.02
N PHE A 114 11.48 -4.66 10.45
CA PHE A 114 11.83 -4.50 11.87
C PHE A 114 10.60 -4.40 12.77
N GLY A 115 9.60 -3.61 12.39
CA GLY A 115 8.34 -3.44 13.12
C GLY A 115 7.57 -4.75 13.28
N MET A 116 7.49 -5.54 12.23
CA MET A 116 6.87 -6.88 12.27
C MET A 116 7.60 -7.83 13.20
N TRP A 117 8.93 -7.77 13.22
CA TRP A 117 9.74 -8.61 14.10
C TRP A 117 9.60 -8.26 15.59
N ILE A 118 9.55 -6.95 15.92
CA ILE A 118 9.44 -6.52 17.32
C ILE A 118 8.01 -6.59 17.88
N SER A 119 6.99 -6.58 17.02
CA SER A 119 5.59 -6.51 17.44
C SER A 119 4.68 -7.42 16.59
N PRO A 120 4.34 -8.61 17.08
CA PRO A 120 3.35 -9.48 16.45
C PRO A 120 2.01 -8.79 16.21
N LYS A 121 1.61 -7.87 17.11
CA LYS A 121 0.41 -7.05 16.93
C LYS A 121 0.51 -6.15 15.71
N PHE A 122 1.67 -5.51 15.49
CA PHE A 122 1.91 -4.68 14.30
C PHE A 122 1.86 -5.54 13.02
N GLN A 123 2.48 -6.71 13.05
CA GLN A 123 2.42 -7.67 11.93
C GLN A 123 0.97 -8.02 11.56
N LEU A 124 0.14 -8.35 12.55
CA LEU A 124 -1.27 -8.66 12.32
C LEU A 124 -2.06 -7.47 11.78
N LEU A 125 -1.79 -6.26 12.28
CA LEU A 125 -2.43 -5.04 11.79
C LEU A 125 -2.07 -4.78 10.33
N LEU A 126 -0.81 -4.95 9.96
CA LEU A 126 -0.34 -4.77 8.60
C LEU A 126 -1.02 -5.76 7.62
N VAL A 127 -1.12 -7.03 8.02
CA VAL A 127 -1.81 -8.06 7.23
C VAL A 127 -3.28 -7.73 7.04
N LYS A 128 -3.98 -7.30 8.11
CA LYS A 128 -5.39 -6.91 8.04
C LYS A 128 -5.61 -5.69 7.16
N GLU A 129 -4.72 -4.70 7.26
CA GLU A 129 -4.81 -3.49 6.44
C GLU A 129 -4.58 -3.80 4.96
N TYR A 130 -3.59 -4.66 4.65
CA TYR A 130 -3.40 -5.14 3.29
C TYR A 130 -4.64 -5.85 2.74
N GLN A 131 -5.27 -6.74 3.53
CA GLN A 131 -6.50 -7.43 3.13
C GLN A 131 -7.65 -6.44 2.89
N ARG A 132 -7.79 -5.43 3.76
CA ARG A 132 -8.80 -4.38 3.62
C ARG A 132 -8.61 -3.60 2.32
N LEU A 133 -7.38 -3.11 2.07
CA LEU A 133 -7.05 -2.36 0.85
C LEU A 133 -7.29 -3.20 -0.41
N LYS A 134 -6.95 -4.49 -0.39
CA LYS A 134 -7.18 -5.40 -1.51
C LYS A 134 -8.66 -5.60 -1.80
N THR A 135 -9.48 -5.72 -0.75
CA THR A 135 -10.94 -5.82 -0.87
C THR A 135 -11.54 -4.53 -1.43
N ASP A 136 -11.08 -3.37 -0.94
CA ASP A 136 -11.54 -2.07 -1.42
C ASP A 136 -11.14 -1.84 -2.89
N GLU A 137 -9.93 -2.21 -3.28
CA GLU A 137 -9.45 -2.16 -4.67
C GLU A 137 -10.34 -3.02 -5.59
N GLN A 138 -10.63 -4.27 -5.21
CA GLN A 138 -11.50 -5.16 -5.96
C GLN A 138 -12.92 -4.60 -6.10
N ARG A 139 -13.46 -3.98 -5.04
CA ARG A 139 -14.77 -3.33 -5.08
C ARG A 139 -14.78 -2.14 -6.06
N LEU A 140 -13.75 -1.29 -6.00
CA LEU A 140 -13.61 -0.14 -6.90
C LEU A 140 -13.46 -0.55 -8.35
N LEU A 141 -12.64 -1.57 -8.64
CA LEU A 141 -12.48 -2.11 -10.00
C LEU A 141 -13.79 -2.70 -10.53
N GLY A 142 -14.50 -3.48 -9.71
CA GLY A 142 -15.81 -4.03 -10.06
C GLY A 142 -16.85 -2.95 -10.36
N TRP A 143 -16.86 -1.87 -9.58
CA TRP A 143 -17.75 -0.72 -9.79
C TRP A 143 -17.41 0.05 -11.07
N SER A 144 -16.13 0.29 -11.34
CA SER A 144 -15.67 0.98 -12.55
C SER A 144 -16.01 0.19 -13.82
N ALA A 145 -15.77 -1.12 -13.83
CA ALA A 145 -16.12 -1.98 -14.95
C ALA A 145 -17.64 -2.00 -15.22
N LYS A 146 -18.46 -2.11 -14.18
CA LYS A 146 -19.93 -2.04 -14.31
C LYS A 146 -20.40 -0.71 -14.86
N ARG A 147 -19.77 0.40 -14.41
CA ARG A 147 -20.12 1.75 -14.89
C ARG A 147 -19.79 1.93 -16.39
N GLU A 148 -18.65 1.45 -16.84
CA GLU A 148 -18.27 1.52 -18.26
C GLU A 148 -19.16 0.64 -19.14
N LEU A 149 -19.48 -0.57 -18.70
CA LEU A 149 -20.44 -1.44 -19.40
C LEU A 149 -21.84 -0.79 -19.46
N SER A 150 -22.27 -0.14 -18.38
CA SER A 150 -23.55 0.59 -18.36
C SER A 150 -23.59 1.72 -19.38
N LYS A 151 -22.51 2.51 -19.51
CA LYS A 151 -22.43 3.58 -20.52
C LYS A 151 -22.48 3.06 -21.95
N ILE A 152 -21.75 1.97 -22.23
CA ILE A 152 -21.72 1.35 -23.55
C ILE A 152 -23.10 0.79 -23.90
N ASN A 153 -23.70 0.02 -22.99
CA ASN A 153 -25.03 -0.54 -23.20
C ASN A 153 -26.09 0.55 -23.35
N TYR A 154 -26.03 1.62 -22.54
CA TYR A 154 -26.95 2.75 -22.66
C TYR A 154 -26.86 3.38 -24.05
N ARG A 155 -25.67 3.58 -24.62
CA ARG A 155 -25.48 4.14 -25.96
C ARG A 155 -26.08 3.23 -27.04
N ILE A 156 -25.72 1.93 -27.00
CA ILE A 156 -26.23 0.94 -27.96
C ILE A 156 -27.75 0.88 -27.89
N HIS A 157 -28.31 0.85 -26.70
CA HIS A 157 -29.75 0.78 -26.47
C HIS A 157 -30.46 2.05 -26.96
N THR A 158 -29.91 3.23 -26.68
CA THR A 158 -30.45 4.52 -27.13
C THR A 158 -30.46 4.63 -28.66
N ASP A 159 -29.40 4.19 -29.31
CA ASP A 159 -29.30 4.19 -30.77
C ASP A 159 -30.30 3.19 -31.39
N ALA A 160 -30.46 2.01 -30.80
CA ALA A 160 -31.45 1.03 -31.25
C ALA A 160 -32.91 1.53 -31.09
N ILE A 161 -33.22 2.19 -29.97
CA ILE A 161 -34.53 2.83 -29.73
C ILE A 161 -34.78 3.90 -30.77
N LYS A 162 -33.82 4.79 -31.02
CA LYS A 162 -33.91 5.84 -31.99
C LYS A 162 -34.21 5.33 -33.41
N GLN A 163 -33.56 4.23 -33.78
CA GLN A 163 -33.68 3.67 -35.12
C GLN A 163 -34.95 2.84 -35.34
N ASN A 164 -35.42 2.16 -34.28
CA ASN A 164 -36.48 1.15 -34.44
C ASN A 164 -37.79 1.45 -33.71
N LEU A 165 -37.78 2.27 -32.66
CA LEU A 165 -38.94 2.48 -31.78
C LEU A 165 -39.48 3.91 -31.77
N ILE A 166 -38.74 4.89 -32.30
CA ILE A 166 -39.21 6.27 -32.39
C ILE A 166 -39.68 6.54 -33.81
N PRO A 167 -41.02 6.65 -34.06
CA PRO A 167 -41.53 7.11 -35.33
C PRO A 167 -41.12 8.54 -35.62
N ALA A 168 -40.97 8.89 -36.89
CA ALA A 168 -40.57 10.24 -37.32
C ALA A 168 -41.54 11.37 -36.88
N GLU A 169 -42.74 11.01 -36.46
CA GLU A 169 -43.85 11.93 -36.12
C GLU A 169 -43.96 12.22 -34.60
N VAL A 170 -43.07 11.69 -33.74
CA VAL A 170 -43.16 11.87 -32.26
C VAL A 170 -42.52 13.17 -31.82
N THR A 171 -43.19 13.87 -30.91
CA THR A 171 -42.63 15.10 -30.32
C THR A 171 -41.40 14.81 -29.43
N PRO A 172 -40.47 15.77 -29.23
CA PRO A 172 -39.30 15.58 -28.37
C PRO A 172 -39.65 15.16 -26.94
N ALA A 173 -40.77 15.61 -26.38
CA ALA A 173 -41.23 15.24 -25.04
C ALA A 173 -41.65 13.75 -24.96
N GLN A 174 -42.37 13.27 -25.98
CA GLN A 174 -42.73 11.85 -26.06
C GLN A 174 -41.54 10.96 -26.27
N ALA A 175 -40.58 11.35 -27.10
CA ALA A 175 -39.32 10.64 -27.29
C ALA A 175 -38.52 10.54 -25.98
N SER A 176 -38.44 11.62 -25.19
CA SER A 176 -37.78 11.66 -23.90
C SER A 176 -38.37 10.65 -22.90
N THR A 177 -39.70 10.47 -22.91
CA THR A 177 -40.36 9.48 -22.03
C THR A 177 -40.00 8.05 -22.41
N ILE A 178 -39.94 7.75 -23.72
CA ILE A 178 -39.55 6.43 -24.23
C ILE A 178 -38.12 6.10 -23.79
N TYR A 179 -37.17 7.03 -23.96
CA TYR A 179 -35.80 6.85 -23.54
C TYR A 179 -35.66 6.63 -22.03
N ALA A 180 -36.43 7.34 -21.20
CA ALA A 180 -36.39 7.21 -19.76
C ALA A 180 -36.86 5.83 -19.28
N ASN A 181 -37.95 5.33 -19.84
CA ASN A 181 -38.53 4.03 -19.51
C ASN A 181 -37.57 2.89 -19.90
N GLU A 182 -36.98 2.96 -21.06
CA GLU A 182 -36.04 1.93 -21.53
C GLU A 182 -34.71 1.96 -20.75
N ALA A 183 -34.24 3.14 -20.35
CA ALA A 183 -33.08 3.26 -19.50
C ALA A 183 -33.32 2.62 -18.12
N ASP A 184 -34.51 2.75 -17.55
CA ASP A 184 -34.88 2.12 -16.28
C ASP A 184 -34.98 0.59 -16.42
N VAL A 185 -35.48 0.05 -17.52
CA VAL A 185 -35.43 -1.40 -17.79
C VAL A 185 -33.99 -1.92 -17.81
N LEU A 186 -33.10 -1.20 -18.46
CA LEU A 186 -31.69 -1.56 -18.52
C LEU A 186 -31.01 -1.53 -17.13
N ASN A 187 -31.29 -0.50 -16.35
CA ASN A 187 -30.74 -0.37 -14.99
C ASN A 187 -31.25 -1.47 -14.07
N VAL A 188 -32.52 -1.86 -14.16
CA VAL A 188 -33.05 -2.98 -13.36
C VAL A 188 -32.44 -4.29 -13.80
N ALA A 189 -32.26 -4.53 -15.09
CA ALA A 189 -31.63 -5.75 -15.59
C ALA A 189 -30.13 -5.89 -15.13
N MET A 190 -29.39 -4.76 -15.08
CA MET A 190 -27.97 -4.77 -14.73
C MET A 190 -27.69 -4.65 -13.23
N PHE A 191 -28.51 -3.90 -12.52
CA PHE A 191 -28.23 -3.50 -11.12
C PHE A 191 -29.35 -3.90 -10.15
N GLY A 192 -30.47 -4.40 -10.63
CA GLY A 192 -31.62 -4.77 -9.82
C GLY A 192 -32.49 -3.61 -9.33
N VAL A 193 -32.12 -2.37 -9.65
CA VAL A 193 -32.81 -1.14 -9.21
C VAL A 193 -32.85 -0.09 -10.30
N THR A 194 -33.88 0.79 -10.31
CA THR A 194 -33.93 1.94 -11.18
C THR A 194 -32.95 3.03 -10.74
N ALA A 195 -32.61 3.95 -11.62
CA ALA A 195 -31.76 5.11 -11.29
C ALA A 195 -32.37 5.97 -10.15
N ARG A 196 -33.70 6.03 -10.07
CA ARG A 196 -34.41 6.72 -8.97
C ARG A 196 -34.23 6.00 -7.64
N GLN A 197 -34.51 4.70 -7.59
CA GLN A 197 -34.36 3.88 -6.39
C GLN A 197 -32.91 3.91 -5.86
N TRP A 198 -31.93 3.89 -6.76
CA TRP A 198 -30.54 3.99 -6.37
C TRP A 198 -30.22 5.33 -5.70
N ARG A 199 -30.66 6.45 -6.26
CA ARG A 199 -30.46 7.80 -5.68
C ARG A 199 -31.14 7.98 -4.33
N GLU A 200 -32.33 7.42 -4.16
CA GLU A 200 -33.07 7.45 -2.89
C GLU A 200 -32.35 6.66 -1.81
N ALA A 201 -31.69 5.54 -2.17
CA ALA A 201 -30.91 4.72 -1.23
C ALA A 201 -29.53 5.31 -0.91
N HIS A 202 -29.00 6.24 -1.73
CA HIS A 202 -27.64 6.79 -1.58
C HIS A 202 -27.66 8.33 -1.64
N PRO A 203 -28.33 9.00 -0.69
CA PRO A 203 -28.39 10.46 -0.66
C PRO A 203 -26.99 11.03 -0.41
N GLY A 204 -26.48 11.81 -1.34
CA GLY A 204 -25.16 12.44 -1.27
C GLY A 204 -24.09 11.85 -2.18
N LEU A 205 -24.34 10.74 -2.85
CA LEU A 205 -23.48 10.24 -3.90
C LEU A 205 -23.96 10.74 -5.26
N LYS A 206 -23.05 11.38 -6.03
CA LYS A 206 -23.33 11.68 -7.45
C LYS A 206 -23.15 10.39 -8.24
N GLY A 207 -24.23 9.90 -8.83
CA GLY A 207 -24.22 8.74 -9.73
C GLY A 207 -23.52 9.03 -11.06
#